data_68327492b424a738857c36adaac3aee1
#
_entry.id   68327492b424a738857c36adaac3aee1
#
_cell.length_a   1.000
_cell.length_b   1.000
_cell.length_c   1.000
_cell.angle_alpha   90.00
_cell.angle_beta   90.00
_cell.angle_gamma   90.00
#
_symmetry.space_group_name_H-M   'P 1'
#
loop_
_entity.id
_entity.type
_entity.pdbx_description
1 polymer ?
#
loop_
_entity_poly.entity_id
_entity_poly.type
_entity_poly.pdbx_seq_one_letter_code
_entity_poly.pdbx_strand_id
1 'polypeptide(L)'
;CNAGSQSRSRSVVTAAAHGGYACPYLEETRSCSHGACPIHCATSSFGAWSTCTKSCGNGAQSRSRSVTAVAAHGGYVCPYLEETRGCNAAACAVDCVVTEYTAWSACTTSCGAGSQERTRSISTAVAYGGVECPSLREARSCNEHACAVHCVVSSFAAWSGCSKSCGTGSQSRSRSVVSAGAHGGYACPYLEE
;
A
#
# COMPACT_ATOMS: atom_id res chain seq x y z
N CYS A 1 -16.23 48.45 -38.39
CA CYS A 1 -17.40 48.34 -37.51
C CYS A 1 -17.60 49.63 -36.70
N ASN A 2 -18.78 49.82 -36.12
CA ASN A 2 -19.27 51.08 -35.56
C ASN A 2 -19.53 52.18 -36.61
N ALA A 3 -19.94 53.36 -36.15
CA ALA A 3 -20.19 54.49 -37.00
C ALA A 3 -18.85 55.06 -37.50
N GLY A 4 -18.81 55.28 -38.76
CA GLY A 4 -17.71 55.95 -39.46
C GLY A 4 -18.25 57.06 -40.39
N SER A 5 -17.38 57.77 -41.08
CA SER A 5 -17.71 58.66 -42.14
C SER A 5 -17.09 58.28 -43.47
N GLN A 6 -17.82 58.41 -44.52
CA GLN A 6 -17.33 58.31 -45.90
C GLN A 6 -17.33 59.71 -46.50
N SER A 7 -16.23 60.10 -47.15
CA SER A 7 -16.13 61.36 -47.89
C SER A 7 -16.02 61.04 -49.38
N ARG A 8 -16.58 61.91 -50.19
CA ARG A 8 -16.34 61.96 -51.61
C ARG A 8 -16.01 63.35 -52.02
N SER A 9 -15.15 63.53 -53.01
CA SER A 9 -14.79 64.83 -53.57
C SER A 9 -15.03 64.85 -55.07
N ARG A 10 -15.17 66.07 -55.58
CA ARG A 10 -15.24 66.33 -57.01
C ARG A 10 -14.34 67.51 -57.34
N SER A 11 -13.82 67.55 -58.53
CA SER A 11 -13.01 68.64 -59.01
C SER A 11 -13.86 69.63 -59.88
N VAL A 12 -13.45 70.82 -59.89
CA VAL A 12 -14.00 71.80 -60.78
C VAL A 12 -13.46 71.57 -62.19
N VAL A 13 -14.30 71.25 -63.15
CA VAL A 13 -13.92 71.09 -64.56
C VAL A 13 -13.86 72.42 -65.25
N THR A 14 -14.80 73.35 -64.96
CA THR A 14 -14.78 74.71 -65.50
C THR A 14 -15.09 75.67 -64.38
N ALA A 15 -14.22 76.65 -64.14
CA ALA A 15 -14.39 77.65 -63.11
C ALA A 15 -15.47 78.65 -63.56
N ALA A 16 -16.21 79.24 -62.57
CA ALA A 16 -17.14 80.30 -62.83
C ALA A 16 -16.41 81.56 -63.35
N ALA A 17 -16.96 82.14 -64.40
CA ALA A 17 -16.47 83.40 -65.00
C ALA A 17 -17.62 84.33 -65.37
N HIS A 18 -17.38 85.59 -65.60
CA HIS A 18 -18.31 86.59 -66.08
C HIS A 18 -19.64 86.69 -65.27
N GLY A 19 -19.55 86.56 -63.92
CA GLY A 19 -20.72 86.62 -63.05
C GLY A 19 -21.53 85.36 -62.91
N GLY A 20 -20.99 84.20 -63.36
CA GLY A 20 -21.58 82.84 -63.16
C GLY A 20 -21.56 82.41 -61.71
N TYR A 21 -22.44 81.47 -61.34
CA TYR A 21 -22.52 80.96 -60.00
C TYR A 21 -21.26 80.16 -59.62
N ALA A 22 -20.80 80.38 -58.41
CA ALA A 22 -19.68 79.63 -57.87
C ALA A 22 -20.01 78.13 -57.83
N CYS A 23 -18.96 77.29 -57.98
CA CYS A 23 -19.11 75.83 -57.86
C CYS A 23 -19.64 75.49 -56.47
N PRO A 24 -20.66 74.61 -56.39
CA PRO A 24 -21.16 74.18 -55.12
C PRO A 24 -20.11 73.30 -54.42
N TYR A 25 -20.39 72.89 -53.17
CA TYR A 25 -19.48 72.06 -52.33
C TYR A 25 -18.74 71.03 -53.13
N LEU A 26 -17.43 71.03 -53.02
CA LEU A 26 -16.53 70.12 -53.69
C LEU A 26 -16.25 68.78 -52.86
N GLU A 27 -16.62 68.83 -51.63
CA GLU A 27 -16.57 67.68 -50.75
C GLU A 27 -17.92 67.45 -50.10
N GLU A 28 -18.23 66.14 -49.92
CA GLU A 28 -19.43 65.71 -49.24
C GLU A 28 -19.09 64.57 -48.32
N THR A 29 -19.50 64.59 -47.07
CA THR A 29 -19.34 63.52 -46.11
C THR A 29 -20.70 63.00 -45.70
N ARG A 30 -20.77 61.66 -45.51
CA ARG A 30 -21.93 61.01 -44.93
C ARG A 30 -21.51 60.03 -43.81
N SER A 31 -22.34 59.86 -42.82
CA SER A 31 -22.16 58.81 -41.84
C SER A 31 -22.42 57.43 -42.45
N CYS A 32 -21.67 56.47 -42.07
CA CYS A 32 -21.87 55.06 -42.44
C CYS A 32 -21.74 54.19 -41.20
N SER A 33 -22.45 53.08 -41.18
CA SER A 33 -22.39 52.10 -40.11
C SER A 33 -22.25 50.70 -40.71
N HIS A 34 -21.32 49.95 -40.26
CA HIS A 34 -21.04 48.57 -40.69
C HIS A 34 -21.47 47.53 -39.64
N GLY A 35 -22.41 47.87 -38.79
CA GLY A 35 -22.87 47.00 -37.72
C GLY A 35 -21.94 47.01 -36.49
N ALA A 36 -22.27 46.22 -35.50
CA ALA A 36 -21.49 46.11 -34.29
C ALA A 36 -20.17 45.41 -34.53
N CYS A 37 -19.12 45.82 -33.85
CA CYS A 37 -17.83 45.16 -33.93
C CYS A 37 -17.86 43.80 -33.26
N PRO A 38 -17.13 42.80 -33.79
CA PRO A 38 -16.95 41.53 -33.09
C PRO A 38 -16.35 41.75 -31.69
N ILE A 39 -16.97 41.14 -30.70
CA ILE A 39 -16.48 41.06 -29.34
C ILE A 39 -15.95 39.65 -29.16
N HIS A 40 -14.66 39.52 -28.97
CA HIS A 40 -14.04 38.22 -28.68
C HIS A 40 -14.21 37.84 -27.22
N CYS A 41 -14.35 36.55 -26.95
CA CYS A 41 -14.37 36.08 -25.58
C CYS A 41 -13.07 36.46 -24.87
N ALA A 42 -13.19 36.94 -23.65
CA ALA A 42 -12.08 37.13 -22.72
C ALA A 42 -12.32 36.27 -21.47
N THR A 43 -11.23 35.69 -20.95
CA THR A 43 -11.28 34.88 -19.74
C THR A 43 -10.30 35.42 -18.72
N SER A 44 -10.55 35.14 -17.44
CA SER A 44 -9.58 35.36 -16.39
C SER A 44 -8.36 34.42 -16.57
N SER A 45 -7.30 34.67 -15.81
CA SER A 45 -6.26 33.68 -15.61
C SER A 45 -6.84 32.44 -14.91
N PHE A 46 -6.21 31.25 -15.11
CA PHE A 46 -6.56 30.07 -14.35
C PHE A 46 -6.30 30.27 -12.87
N GLY A 47 -7.19 29.75 -12.04
CA GLY A 47 -7.00 29.66 -10.60
C GLY A 47 -5.87 28.68 -10.24
N ALA A 48 -5.64 28.50 -8.95
CA ALA A 48 -4.72 27.49 -8.44
C ALA A 48 -5.25 26.07 -8.75
N TRP A 49 -4.33 25.13 -8.86
CA TRP A 49 -4.71 23.72 -8.96
C TRP A 49 -5.39 23.25 -7.67
N SER A 50 -6.43 22.43 -7.80
CA SER A 50 -7.06 21.74 -6.67
C SER A 50 -6.06 20.82 -5.96
N THR A 51 -6.42 20.35 -4.78
CA THR A 51 -5.72 19.20 -4.15
C THR A 51 -5.79 17.97 -5.06
N CYS A 52 -4.79 17.13 -4.99
CA CYS A 52 -4.81 15.86 -5.72
C CYS A 52 -5.91 14.95 -5.18
N THR A 53 -6.65 14.28 -6.05
CA THR A 53 -7.75 13.36 -5.67
C THR A 53 -7.28 12.10 -4.95
N LYS A 54 -5.98 11.78 -5.05
CA LYS A 54 -5.36 10.63 -4.37
C LYS A 54 -4.02 11.04 -3.78
N SER A 55 -3.65 10.42 -2.67
CA SER A 55 -2.33 10.58 -2.05
C SER A 55 -1.21 9.83 -2.79
N CYS A 56 -1.56 8.78 -3.55
CA CYS A 56 -0.66 7.95 -4.35
C CYS A 56 -1.45 7.25 -5.47
N GLY A 57 -0.77 6.58 -6.40
CA GLY A 57 -1.39 5.71 -7.41
C GLY A 57 -2.18 6.47 -8.48
N ASN A 58 -1.62 7.55 -9.01
CA ASN A 58 -2.19 8.36 -10.09
C ASN A 58 -3.51 9.05 -9.70
N GLY A 59 -3.43 10.17 -9.02
CA GLY A 59 -4.53 11.09 -8.80
C GLY A 59 -4.67 12.11 -9.94
N ALA A 60 -5.69 12.96 -9.84
CA ALA A 60 -5.93 14.07 -10.74
C ALA A 60 -6.09 15.37 -9.95
N GLN A 61 -5.68 16.47 -10.55
CA GLN A 61 -5.93 17.86 -10.11
C GLN A 61 -6.63 18.58 -11.23
N SER A 62 -7.51 19.50 -10.89
CA SER A 62 -8.18 20.40 -11.83
C SER A 62 -7.99 21.87 -11.44
N ARG A 63 -8.11 22.74 -12.42
CA ARG A 63 -8.20 24.18 -12.23
C ARG A 63 -9.17 24.76 -13.24
N SER A 64 -9.75 25.86 -12.89
CA SER A 64 -10.73 26.53 -13.73
C SER A 64 -10.42 28.03 -13.86
N ARG A 65 -11.06 28.65 -14.85
CA ARG A 65 -11.10 30.08 -15.05
C ARG A 65 -12.50 30.52 -15.45
N SER A 66 -12.82 31.78 -15.27
CA SER A 66 -14.12 32.33 -15.59
C SER A 66 -14.08 33.18 -16.88
N VAL A 67 -15.22 33.28 -17.52
CA VAL A 67 -15.43 34.21 -18.64
C VAL A 67 -15.57 35.63 -18.09
N THR A 68 -14.75 36.55 -18.58
CA THR A 68 -14.81 37.98 -18.23
C THR A 68 -15.53 38.83 -19.29
N ALA A 69 -15.56 38.35 -20.54
CA ALA A 69 -16.37 38.91 -21.61
C ALA A 69 -16.89 37.79 -22.52
N VAL A 70 -18.19 37.84 -22.80
CA VAL A 70 -18.82 36.86 -23.71
C VAL A 70 -18.64 37.31 -25.17
N ALA A 71 -18.34 36.34 -26.03
CA ALA A 71 -18.25 36.60 -27.46
C ALA A 71 -19.59 37.05 -28.04
N ALA A 72 -19.55 38.08 -28.88
CA ALA A 72 -20.72 38.61 -29.55
C ALA A 72 -20.37 39.11 -30.98
N HIS A 73 -21.40 39.32 -31.81
CA HIS A 73 -21.27 39.88 -33.14
C HIS A 73 -20.25 39.20 -34.05
N GLY A 74 -20.12 37.83 -33.94
CA GLY A 74 -19.17 37.08 -34.74
C GLY A 74 -17.73 37.06 -34.18
N GLY A 75 -17.55 37.41 -32.90
CA GLY A 75 -16.25 37.26 -32.21
C GLY A 75 -15.91 35.79 -31.91
N TYR A 76 -14.66 35.54 -31.62
CA TYR A 76 -14.17 34.19 -31.25
C TYR A 76 -14.79 33.72 -29.93
N VAL A 77 -15.21 32.46 -29.90
CA VAL A 77 -15.75 31.80 -28.71
C VAL A 77 -14.69 31.61 -27.63
N CYS A 78 -15.14 31.36 -26.42
CA CYS A 78 -14.24 31.11 -25.30
C CYS A 78 -13.44 29.79 -25.48
N PRO A 79 -12.13 29.81 -25.20
CA PRO A 79 -11.36 28.60 -25.08
C PRO A 79 -11.78 27.81 -23.82
N TYR A 80 -11.23 26.59 -23.62
CA TYR A 80 -11.61 25.78 -22.46
C TYR A 80 -11.44 26.54 -21.14
N LEU A 81 -12.40 26.29 -20.25
CA LEU A 81 -12.48 26.94 -18.95
C LEU A 81 -11.93 26.04 -17.82
N GLU A 82 -11.66 24.80 -18.11
CA GLU A 82 -11.14 23.81 -17.18
C GLU A 82 -9.92 23.09 -17.76
N GLU A 83 -8.98 22.77 -16.89
CA GLU A 83 -7.82 21.94 -17.18
C GLU A 83 -7.65 20.87 -16.10
N THR A 84 -7.20 19.70 -16.50
CA THR A 84 -6.86 18.61 -15.60
C THR A 84 -5.42 18.12 -15.84
N ARG A 85 -4.76 17.65 -14.80
CA ARG A 85 -3.45 17.00 -14.89
C ARG A 85 -3.34 15.85 -13.91
N GLY A 86 -2.46 14.91 -14.19
CA GLY A 86 -2.09 13.86 -13.24
C GLY A 86 -1.27 14.40 -12.08
N CYS A 87 -1.39 13.76 -10.91
CA CYS A 87 -0.63 14.05 -9.71
C CYS A 87 -0.42 12.77 -8.90
N ASN A 88 0.56 12.74 -7.99
CA ASN A 88 0.87 11.61 -7.10
C ASN A 88 0.99 10.28 -7.87
N ALA A 89 1.83 10.28 -8.91
CA ALA A 89 2.02 9.12 -9.79
C ALA A 89 2.74 7.94 -9.11
N ALA A 90 3.37 8.16 -7.96
CA ALA A 90 4.02 7.10 -7.21
C ALA A 90 2.99 6.03 -6.78
N ALA A 91 3.37 4.76 -6.90
CA ALA A 91 2.53 3.66 -6.43
C ALA A 91 2.29 3.78 -4.91
N CYS A 92 1.11 3.35 -4.47
CA CYS A 92 0.79 3.33 -3.04
C CYS A 92 1.56 2.22 -2.34
N ALA A 93 1.98 2.48 -1.11
CA ALA A 93 2.54 1.47 -0.25
C ALA A 93 1.58 0.28 -0.11
N VAL A 94 2.12 -0.92 -0.18
CA VAL A 94 1.40 -2.17 0.04
C VAL A 94 2.01 -2.85 1.24
N ASP A 95 1.26 -2.96 2.31
CA ASP A 95 1.68 -3.64 3.52
C ASP A 95 1.65 -5.15 3.32
N CYS A 96 2.56 -5.84 4.00
CA CYS A 96 2.55 -7.29 4.01
C CYS A 96 1.30 -7.81 4.73
N VAL A 97 0.62 -8.76 4.09
CA VAL A 97 -0.47 -9.53 4.69
C VAL A 97 -0.05 -11.00 4.76
N VAL A 98 -0.23 -11.61 5.93
CA VAL A 98 0.09 -13.02 6.16
C VAL A 98 -1.17 -13.82 6.46
N THR A 99 -1.11 -15.12 6.22
CA THR A 99 -2.18 -16.05 6.60
C THR A 99 -2.18 -16.30 8.11
N GLU A 100 -3.21 -16.95 8.61
CA GLU A 100 -3.20 -17.51 9.95
C GLU A 100 -2.08 -18.57 10.08
N TYR A 101 -1.62 -18.77 11.30
CA TYR A 101 -0.66 -19.84 11.58
C TYR A 101 -1.30 -21.22 11.38
N THR A 102 -0.51 -22.17 10.89
CA THR A 102 -0.87 -23.58 10.92
C THR A 102 -1.04 -24.08 12.36
N ALA A 103 -1.61 -25.25 12.54
CA ALA A 103 -1.53 -25.94 13.82
C ALA A 103 -0.06 -26.16 14.23
N TRP A 104 0.18 -26.25 15.55
CA TRP A 104 1.48 -26.64 16.06
C TRP A 104 1.88 -28.03 15.57
N SER A 105 3.15 -28.23 15.21
CA SER A 105 3.70 -29.55 14.94
C SER A 105 3.63 -30.46 16.17
N ALA A 106 3.82 -31.76 15.98
CA ALA A 106 4.11 -32.66 17.09
C ALA A 106 5.35 -32.17 17.87
N CYS A 107 5.38 -32.42 19.17
CA CYS A 107 6.57 -32.16 19.96
C CYS A 107 7.74 -33.07 19.50
N THR A 108 8.96 -32.55 19.45
CA THR A 108 10.15 -33.30 19.02
C THR A 108 10.53 -34.42 19.96
N THR A 109 10.11 -34.35 21.23
CA THR A 109 10.32 -35.38 22.24
C THR A 109 9.06 -35.67 23.03
N SER A 110 8.94 -36.85 23.58
CA SER A 110 7.84 -37.22 24.47
C SER A 110 8.02 -36.74 25.92
N CYS A 111 9.25 -36.41 26.30
CA CYS A 111 9.63 -35.91 27.63
C CYS A 111 11.01 -35.23 27.54
N GLY A 112 11.42 -34.51 28.59
CA GLY A 112 12.75 -33.92 28.70
C GLY A 112 12.94 -32.65 27.86
N ALA A 113 11.90 -31.84 27.70
CA ALA A 113 11.90 -30.59 26.98
C ALA A 113 12.16 -30.73 25.46
N GLY A 114 11.08 -30.85 24.70
CA GLY A 114 11.08 -30.77 23.24
C GLY A 114 10.69 -29.39 22.73
N SER A 115 10.59 -29.28 21.43
CA SER A 115 10.09 -28.07 20.74
C SER A 115 8.97 -28.42 19.76
N GLN A 116 8.06 -27.47 19.57
CA GLN A 116 7.02 -27.44 18.53
C GLN A 116 7.16 -26.17 17.70
N GLU A 117 6.84 -26.27 16.44
CA GLU A 117 6.85 -25.13 15.54
C GLU A 117 5.49 -24.99 14.83
N ARG A 118 5.17 -23.76 14.44
CA ARG A 118 4.09 -23.46 13.51
C ARG A 118 4.53 -22.41 12.51
N THR A 119 3.93 -22.42 11.34
CA THR A 119 4.29 -21.52 10.26
C THR A 119 3.06 -20.85 9.68
N ARG A 120 3.27 -19.76 8.99
CA ARG A 120 2.29 -19.07 8.16
C ARG A 120 2.91 -18.60 6.87
N SER A 121 2.09 -18.29 5.89
CA SER A 121 2.53 -17.85 4.56
C SER A 121 2.21 -16.39 4.33
N ILE A 122 2.93 -15.76 3.41
CA ILE A 122 2.60 -14.43 2.92
C ILE A 122 1.46 -14.56 1.91
N SER A 123 0.35 -13.85 2.14
CA SER A 123 -0.75 -13.72 1.18
C SER A 123 -0.60 -12.49 0.27
N THR A 124 -0.02 -11.41 0.79
CA THR A 124 0.35 -10.22 0.01
C THR A 124 1.75 -9.79 0.40
N ALA A 125 2.65 -9.74 -0.57
CA ALA A 125 4.02 -9.28 -0.34
C ALA A 125 4.06 -7.75 -0.15
N VAL A 126 4.95 -7.29 0.73
CA VAL A 126 5.25 -5.87 0.89
C VAL A 126 5.75 -5.26 -0.41
N ALA A 127 5.29 -4.05 -0.73
CA ALA A 127 5.77 -3.31 -1.88
C ALA A 127 5.70 -1.79 -1.64
N TYR A 128 6.48 -1.04 -2.41
CA TYR A 128 6.46 0.43 -2.46
C TYR A 128 6.58 1.12 -1.09
N GLY A 129 7.35 0.53 -0.17
CA GLY A 129 7.58 1.10 1.16
C GLY A 129 6.47 0.83 2.18
N GLY A 130 5.65 -0.21 1.98
CA GLY A 130 4.71 -0.69 2.99
C GLY A 130 5.40 -1.37 4.17
N VAL A 131 4.61 -1.78 5.15
CA VAL A 131 5.08 -2.45 6.37
C VAL A 131 5.56 -3.86 6.05
N GLU A 132 6.76 -4.20 6.55
CA GLU A 132 7.37 -5.52 6.37
C GLU A 132 6.55 -6.65 7.00
N CYS A 133 6.77 -7.87 6.48
CA CYS A 133 6.10 -9.05 6.99
C CYS A 133 6.55 -9.37 8.43
N PRO A 134 5.62 -9.66 9.35
CA PRO A 134 5.97 -10.20 10.64
C PRO A 134 6.50 -11.63 10.52
N SER A 135 7.11 -12.17 11.60
CA SER A 135 7.68 -13.52 11.61
C SER A 135 6.73 -14.57 11.03
N LEU A 136 7.23 -15.38 10.12
CA LEU A 136 6.49 -16.45 9.46
C LEU A 136 6.60 -17.79 10.20
N ARG A 137 7.44 -17.87 11.23
CA ARG A 137 7.69 -19.05 12.03
C ARG A 137 7.64 -18.70 13.50
N GLU A 138 7.07 -19.58 14.29
CA GLU A 138 7.00 -19.48 15.73
C GLU A 138 7.32 -20.84 16.35
N ALA A 139 8.10 -20.83 17.43
CA ALA A 139 8.48 -22.03 18.15
C ALA A 139 8.14 -21.88 19.64
N ARG A 140 7.85 -22.99 20.30
CA ARG A 140 7.65 -23.05 21.75
C ARG A 140 8.18 -24.37 22.32
N SER A 141 8.50 -24.38 23.61
CA SER A 141 8.82 -25.62 24.32
C SER A 141 7.56 -26.47 24.56
N CYS A 142 7.77 -27.75 24.71
CA CYS A 142 6.75 -28.75 25.00
C CYS A 142 7.33 -29.94 25.73
N ASN A 143 6.48 -30.75 26.43
CA ASN A 143 6.88 -31.96 27.14
C ASN A 143 8.07 -31.72 28.09
N GLU A 144 8.01 -30.66 28.89
CA GLU A 144 9.09 -30.22 29.78
C GLU A 144 9.27 -31.10 31.00
N HIS A 145 8.35 -32.07 31.24
CA HIS A 145 8.48 -33.02 32.33
C HIS A 145 9.66 -33.96 32.09
N ALA A 146 10.34 -34.32 33.17
CA ALA A 146 11.47 -35.24 33.10
C ALA A 146 11.05 -36.63 32.57
N CYS A 147 11.92 -37.24 31.79
CA CYS A 147 11.68 -38.60 31.28
C CYS A 147 11.75 -39.63 32.41
N ALA A 148 10.91 -40.67 32.32
CA ALA A 148 10.95 -41.81 33.22
C ALA A 148 12.33 -42.48 33.21
N VAL A 149 12.90 -42.66 34.38
CA VAL A 149 14.16 -43.40 34.59
C VAL A 149 13.82 -44.73 35.23
N HIS A 150 14.06 -45.82 34.52
CA HIS A 150 13.83 -47.16 35.07
C HIS A 150 14.98 -47.57 35.97
N CYS A 151 14.67 -48.34 37.01
CA CYS A 151 15.69 -48.91 37.85
C CYS A 151 16.58 -49.89 37.07
N VAL A 152 17.88 -49.76 37.28
CA VAL A 152 18.90 -50.67 36.78
C VAL A 152 19.60 -51.28 37.98
N VAL A 153 19.72 -52.62 37.99
CA VAL A 153 20.39 -53.36 39.04
C VAL A 153 21.61 -54.15 38.50
N SER A 154 22.55 -54.40 39.32
CA SER A 154 23.69 -55.26 38.98
C SER A 154 23.26 -56.72 38.79
N SER A 155 24.13 -57.54 38.27
CA SER A 155 24.00 -58.99 38.38
C SER A 155 24.03 -59.42 39.82
N PHE A 156 23.39 -60.55 40.14
CA PHE A 156 23.51 -61.17 41.48
C PHE A 156 24.95 -61.56 41.76
N ALA A 157 25.35 -61.37 42.98
CA ALA A 157 26.59 -61.92 43.51
C ALA A 157 26.54 -63.50 43.57
N ALA A 158 27.63 -64.11 43.87
CA ALA A 158 27.65 -65.53 44.10
C ALA A 158 26.75 -65.89 45.28
N TRP A 159 26.22 -67.16 45.25
CA TRP A 159 25.48 -67.68 46.37
C TRP A 159 26.34 -67.75 47.65
N SER A 160 25.75 -67.43 48.76
CA SER A 160 26.37 -67.59 50.08
C SER A 160 26.66 -69.09 50.36
N GLY A 161 27.44 -69.37 51.36
CA GLY A 161 27.56 -70.72 51.90
C GLY A 161 26.18 -71.24 52.35
N CYS A 162 26.00 -72.56 52.29
CA CYS A 162 24.76 -73.14 52.76
C CYS A 162 24.69 -73.01 54.31
N SER A 163 23.50 -72.63 54.81
CA SER A 163 23.23 -72.34 56.24
C SER A 163 23.35 -73.60 57.13
N LYS A 164 23.44 -74.80 56.55
CA LYS A 164 23.60 -76.09 57.24
C LYS A 164 24.60 -76.97 56.53
N SER A 165 25.38 -77.74 57.31
CA SER A 165 26.34 -78.71 56.80
C SER A 165 25.69 -80.07 56.41
N CYS A 166 24.48 -80.34 56.90
CA CYS A 166 23.69 -81.53 56.57
C CYS A 166 22.18 -81.20 56.70
N GLY A 167 21.34 -81.95 55.94
CA GLY A 167 19.89 -81.73 55.84
C GLY A 167 19.57 -80.50 54.97
N THR A 168 18.28 -80.03 54.99
CA THR A 168 17.82 -78.91 54.16
C THR A 168 18.34 -77.57 54.74
N GLY A 169 19.20 -76.87 54.04
CA GLY A 169 19.70 -75.55 54.35
C GLY A 169 19.21 -74.51 53.30
N SER A 170 19.50 -73.24 53.49
CA SER A 170 19.26 -72.14 52.55
C SER A 170 20.58 -71.49 52.19
N GLN A 171 20.59 -70.90 51.00
CA GLN A 171 21.63 -69.99 50.50
C GLN A 171 20.96 -68.72 50.08
N SER A 172 21.60 -67.54 50.12
CA SER A 172 21.14 -66.32 49.66
C SER A 172 22.16 -65.68 48.75
N ARG A 173 21.70 -64.80 47.86
CA ARG A 173 22.51 -63.93 47.07
C ARG A 173 21.86 -62.56 46.95
N SER A 174 22.64 -61.54 46.74
CA SER A 174 22.16 -60.16 46.62
C SER A 174 22.71 -59.48 45.37
N ARG A 175 22.09 -58.45 45.01
CA ARG A 175 22.51 -57.48 43.97
C ARG A 175 22.27 -56.05 44.41
N SER A 176 22.97 -55.11 43.80
CA SER A 176 22.89 -53.69 44.13
C SER A 176 22.14 -52.92 43.08
N VAL A 177 21.54 -51.79 43.49
CA VAL A 177 20.95 -50.78 42.56
C VAL A 177 22.09 -50.01 41.91
N VAL A 178 22.16 -50.07 40.60
CA VAL A 178 23.08 -49.23 39.78
C VAL A 178 22.49 -47.84 39.50
N SER A 179 21.20 -47.79 39.20
CA SER A 179 20.44 -46.56 38.99
C SER A 179 19.05 -46.73 39.57
N ALA A 180 18.63 -45.81 40.44
CA ALA A 180 17.27 -45.82 40.99
C ALA A 180 16.23 -45.36 39.96
N GLY A 181 15.04 -45.98 40.00
CA GLY A 181 13.91 -45.49 39.21
C GLY A 181 13.44 -44.14 39.68
N ALA A 182 13.10 -43.26 38.72
CA ALA A 182 12.62 -41.92 38.97
C ALA A 182 11.58 -41.48 37.95
N HIS A 183 10.87 -40.42 38.23
CA HIS A 183 9.90 -39.78 37.30
C HIS A 183 8.89 -40.76 36.69
N GLY A 184 8.36 -41.74 37.50
CA GLY A 184 7.39 -42.71 37.05
C GLY A 184 7.98 -43.90 36.30
N GLY A 185 9.30 -44.12 36.36
CA GLY A 185 9.96 -45.31 35.86
C GLY A 185 9.70 -46.53 36.77
N TYR A 186 10.03 -47.73 36.29
CA TYR A 186 9.84 -48.96 37.03
C TYR A 186 10.73 -49.00 38.30
N ALA A 187 10.11 -49.42 39.39
CA ALA A 187 10.83 -49.65 40.62
C ALA A 187 11.86 -50.79 40.48
N CYS A 188 12.83 -50.82 41.39
CA CYS A 188 13.80 -51.85 41.41
C CYS A 188 13.15 -53.21 41.74
N PRO A 189 13.53 -54.29 41.00
CA PRO A 189 13.07 -55.61 41.34
C PRO A 189 13.79 -56.11 42.64
N TYR A 190 13.42 -57.29 43.10
CA TYR A 190 14.04 -57.92 44.31
C TYR A 190 15.55 -57.80 44.27
N LEU A 191 16.14 -57.35 45.37
CA LEU A 191 17.60 -57.20 45.51
C LEU A 191 18.23 -58.41 46.22
N GLU A 192 17.43 -59.25 46.82
CA GLU A 192 17.88 -60.47 47.55
C GLU A 192 17.04 -61.64 47.06
N GLU A 193 17.65 -62.80 47.02
CA GLU A 193 17.07 -64.04 46.64
C GLU A 193 17.60 -65.18 47.51
#